data_29f2328b7bcbb9feaf5b2475a63011a5
#
_entry.id   29f2328b7bcbb9feaf5b2475a63011a5
#
_cell.length_a   1.000
_cell.length_b   1.000
_cell.length_c   1.000
_cell.angle_alpha   90.00
_cell.angle_beta   90.00
_cell.angle_gamma   90.00
#
_symmetry.space_group_name_H-M   'P 1'
#
loop_
_entity.id
_entity.type
_entity.pdbx_description
1 polymer ?
#
loop_
_entity_poly.entity_id
_entity_poly.type
_entity_poly.pdbx_seq_one_letter_code
_entity_poly.pdbx_strand_id
1 'polypeptide(L)'
;MNELNFNRGRRLRTTANLRSMVRETSLQKEDFIYPIFVVEGENVKTEISSMPGVFHFSLDRLGEELDEVVGLGIPSVILFGVPNEKDAVGTQAYHDHGITQEAIRFAKERHPDLIVIADTCLCQYTDHGHCGVIENGVILNDESLDLLARTAVSQAKAGADIIAPSNMMDGFVAAIRYGLDQAGFENTPIMSYGVKYASAYYGPFREAAHSTPQFGDRKTYQMDPANRLEALREATSDIEEGADFMIVKPALSYLDIIREVRDNFDIPIVAYNVSGEYAMVKAAALNGWVDEKKMVLETLLSMKRAGADIVMTYHAKDAARWLEEK
;
A
#
# COMPACT_ATOMS: atom_id res chain seq x y z
N MET A 1 24.34 -53.55 -11.31
CA MET A 1 24.01 -52.22 -10.74
C MET A 1 22.61 -52.36 -10.18
N ASN A 2 22.45 -52.20 -8.87
CA ASN A 2 21.13 -52.22 -8.27
C ASN A 2 20.27 -51.17 -8.97
N GLU A 3 19.07 -51.53 -9.41
CA GLU A 3 18.09 -50.61 -10.01
C GLU A 3 17.71 -49.58 -8.95
N LEU A 4 18.35 -48.40 -9.02
CA LEU A 4 17.98 -47.29 -8.15
C LEU A 4 16.62 -46.75 -8.60
N ASN A 5 15.59 -47.06 -7.84
CA ASN A 5 14.26 -46.51 -8.07
C ASN A 5 14.14 -45.17 -7.33
N PHE A 6 14.13 -44.03 -8.07
CA PHE A 6 14.00 -42.68 -7.51
C PHE A 6 13.33 -41.73 -8.50
N ASN A 7 12.67 -40.71 -7.96
CA ASN A 7 12.05 -39.66 -8.76
C ASN A 7 13.08 -38.67 -9.30
N ARG A 8 12.95 -38.31 -10.57
CA ARG A 8 13.83 -37.36 -11.25
C ARG A 8 13.14 -36.00 -11.46
N GLY A 9 12.95 -35.21 -10.40
CA GLY A 9 12.33 -33.90 -10.45
C GLY A 9 13.07 -32.90 -11.37
N ARG A 10 14.38 -33.13 -11.66
CA ARG A 10 15.15 -32.29 -12.58
C ARG A 10 14.66 -32.33 -14.04
N ARG A 11 13.87 -33.32 -14.41
CA ARG A 11 13.36 -33.45 -15.78
C ARG A 11 12.61 -32.21 -16.24
N LEU A 12 11.83 -31.56 -15.37
CA LEU A 12 11.04 -30.35 -15.64
C LEU A 12 11.86 -29.05 -15.57
N ARG A 13 13.16 -29.12 -15.26
CA ARG A 13 14.04 -27.94 -15.10
C ARG A 13 15.16 -27.82 -16.15
N THR A 14 15.22 -28.74 -17.11
CA THR A 14 16.36 -28.90 -18.02
C THR A 14 16.55 -27.75 -19.00
N THR A 15 15.49 -27.09 -19.45
CA THR A 15 15.55 -25.95 -20.35
C THR A 15 14.73 -24.76 -19.83
N ALA A 16 15.05 -23.55 -20.30
CA ALA A 16 14.30 -22.35 -19.96
C ALA A 16 12.82 -22.47 -20.40
N ASN A 17 12.59 -22.94 -21.63
CA ASN A 17 11.23 -23.10 -22.16
C ASN A 17 10.40 -24.10 -21.33
N LEU A 18 11.02 -25.22 -20.91
CA LEU A 18 10.31 -26.19 -20.08
C LEU A 18 9.99 -25.61 -18.69
N ARG A 19 10.92 -24.87 -18.08
CA ARG A 19 10.64 -24.17 -16.82
C ARG A 19 9.52 -23.14 -16.96
N SER A 20 9.50 -22.38 -18.08
CA SER A 20 8.44 -21.41 -18.35
C SER A 20 7.07 -22.10 -18.51
N MET A 21 7.04 -23.24 -19.17
CA MET A 21 5.82 -24.01 -19.47
C MET A 21 5.14 -24.57 -18.22
N VAL A 22 5.92 -24.90 -17.18
CA VAL A 22 5.39 -25.46 -15.90
C VAL A 22 5.35 -24.43 -14.77
N ARG A 23 5.49 -23.16 -15.10
CA ARG A 23 5.46 -22.09 -14.10
C ARG A 23 4.05 -21.91 -13.54
N GLU A 24 3.92 -21.97 -12.22
CA GLU A 24 2.65 -21.87 -11.50
C GLU A 24 2.27 -20.41 -11.19
N THR A 25 3.24 -19.53 -11.04
CA THR A 25 3.04 -18.12 -10.66
C THR A 25 3.71 -17.20 -11.66
N SER A 26 3.03 -16.15 -12.07
CA SER A 26 3.55 -15.08 -12.92
C SER A 26 3.42 -13.73 -12.24
N LEU A 27 4.23 -12.78 -12.69
CA LEU A 27 4.16 -11.37 -12.32
C LEU A 27 3.87 -10.57 -13.59
N GLN A 28 2.88 -9.69 -13.52
CA GLN A 28 2.42 -8.86 -14.63
C GLN A 28 2.36 -7.40 -14.19
N LYS A 29 2.32 -6.47 -15.13
CA LYS A 29 2.22 -5.03 -14.84
C LYS A 29 0.90 -4.68 -14.18
N GLU A 30 -0.15 -5.39 -14.55
CA GLU A 30 -1.50 -5.27 -14.03
C GLU A 30 -1.61 -5.66 -12.56
N ASP A 31 -0.61 -6.35 -12.03
CA ASP A 31 -0.54 -6.70 -10.60
C ASP A 31 -0.09 -5.52 -9.73
N PHE A 32 0.37 -4.38 -10.29
CA PHE A 32 1.03 -3.35 -9.51
C PHE A 32 0.14 -2.18 -9.12
N ILE A 33 0.30 -1.74 -7.86
CA ILE A 33 -0.10 -0.41 -7.37
C ILE A 33 1.18 0.38 -7.09
N TYR A 34 1.30 1.58 -7.69
CA TYR A 34 2.46 2.45 -7.47
C TYR A 34 2.16 3.54 -6.45
N PRO A 35 2.90 3.63 -5.31
CA PRO A 35 2.69 4.66 -4.29
C PRO A 35 3.34 5.98 -4.68
N ILE A 36 2.61 7.09 -4.52
CA ILE A 36 3.07 8.46 -4.81
C ILE A 36 2.84 9.36 -3.60
N PHE A 37 3.84 10.17 -3.25
CA PHE A 37 3.74 11.20 -2.22
C PHE A 37 3.49 12.57 -2.86
N VAL A 38 2.40 13.23 -2.48
CA VAL A 38 2.02 14.55 -3.00
C VAL A 38 2.11 15.58 -1.89
N VAL A 39 2.80 16.68 -2.17
CA VAL A 39 3.05 17.77 -1.22
C VAL A 39 2.47 19.08 -1.76
N GLU A 40 2.20 20.01 -0.86
CA GLU A 40 1.87 21.38 -1.21
C GLU A 40 3.12 22.14 -1.69
N GLY A 41 2.92 23.14 -2.52
CA GLY A 41 3.98 23.99 -3.07
C GLY A 41 3.97 24.03 -4.58
N GLU A 42 5.00 24.64 -5.16
CA GLU A 42 5.18 24.79 -6.61
C GLU A 42 6.57 24.28 -7.01
N ASN A 43 6.64 23.60 -8.15
CA ASN A 43 7.88 23.05 -8.73
C ASN A 43 8.66 22.12 -7.79
N VAL A 44 7.96 21.37 -6.93
CA VAL A 44 8.59 20.41 -6.01
C VAL A 44 8.71 19.05 -6.69
N LYS A 45 9.94 18.56 -6.82
CA LYS A 45 10.30 17.17 -7.10
C LYS A 45 11.54 16.87 -6.28
N THR A 46 11.32 16.45 -5.03
CA THR A 46 12.42 16.26 -4.04
C THR A 46 12.52 14.78 -3.70
N GLU A 47 13.69 14.20 -3.90
CA GLU A 47 13.96 12.81 -3.58
C GLU A 47 13.89 12.55 -2.06
N ILE A 48 13.26 11.46 -1.66
CA ILE A 48 13.18 11.03 -0.27
C ILE A 48 14.49 10.31 0.07
N SER A 49 15.26 10.86 1.02
CA SER A 49 16.63 10.44 1.27
C SER A 49 16.80 8.96 1.62
N SER A 50 15.84 8.40 2.34
CA SER A 50 15.81 6.97 2.72
C SER A 50 15.18 6.05 1.66
N MET A 51 14.72 6.60 0.54
CA MET A 51 14.05 5.85 -0.54
C MET A 51 14.56 6.30 -1.93
N PRO A 52 15.78 5.94 -2.34
CA PRO A 52 16.35 6.37 -3.61
C PRO A 52 15.44 6.09 -4.81
N GLY A 53 15.19 7.11 -5.65
CA GLY A 53 14.28 7.02 -6.80
C GLY A 53 12.80 7.26 -6.49
N VAL A 54 12.43 7.53 -5.23
CA VAL A 54 11.09 7.94 -4.81
C VAL A 54 11.11 9.41 -4.41
N PHE A 55 10.09 10.17 -4.83
CA PHE A 55 10.07 11.62 -4.70
C PHE A 55 8.78 12.12 -4.04
N HIS A 56 8.87 13.30 -3.43
CA HIS A 56 7.72 14.15 -3.19
C HIS A 56 7.43 14.98 -4.44
N PHE A 57 6.15 15.11 -4.81
CA PHE A 57 5.72 15.90 -5.95
C PHE A 57 4.71 16.97 -5.54
N SER A 58 4.90 18.21 -5.99
CA SER A 58 3.80 19.18 -6.02
C SER A 58 2.86 18.87 -7.20
N LEU A 59 1.64 19.40 -7.17
CA LEU A 59 0.62 19.12 -8.20
C LEU A 59 1.10 19.40 -9.63
N ASP A 60 1.83 20.51 -9.83
CA ASP A 60 2.38 20.92 -11.12
C ASP A 60 3.47 19.97 -11.65
N ARG A 61 4.10 19.17 -10.77
CA ARG A 61 5.12 18.18 -11.12
C ARG A 61 4.61 16.74 -11.13
N LEU A 62 3.42 16.51 -10.57
CA LEU A 62 2.79 15.19 -10.49
C LEU A 62 2.47 14.61 -11.88
N GLY A 63 2.13 15.48 -12.85
CA GLY A 63 1.72 15.05 -14.19
C GLY A 63 2.75 14.21 -14.92
N GLU A 64 4.03 14.56 -14.84
CA GLU A 64 5.13 13.80 -15.48
C GLU A 64 5.24 12.38 -14.91
N GLU A 65 5.04 12.24 -13.59
CA GLU A 65 5.09 10.94 -12.91
C GLU A 65 3.91 10.05 -13.28
N LEU A 66 2.71 10.63 -13.37
CA LEU A 66 1.52 9.91 -13.82
C LEU A 66 1.62 9.47 -15.29
N ASP A 67 2.15 10.33 -16.17
CA ASP A 67 2.39 9.96 -17.59
C ASP A 67 3.35 8.79 -17.71
N GLU A 68 4.40 8.76 -16.90
CA GLU A 68 5.36 7.65 -16.88
C GLU A 68 4.72 6.35 -16.39
N VAL A 69 3.93 6.40 -15.30
CA VAL A 69 3.21 5.25 -14.74
C VAL A 69 2.27 4.63 -15.78
N VAL A 70 1.43 5.47 -16.39
CA VAL A 70 0.50 5.04 -17.44
C VAL A 70 1.23 4.52 -18.68
N GLY A 71 2.30 5.22 -19.10
CA GLY A 71 3.13 4.81 -20.23
C GLY A 71 3.83 3.45 -20.04
N LEU A 72 4.08 3.05 -18.81
CA LEU A 72 4.60 1.73 -18.44
C LEU A 72 3.52 0.64 -18.36
N GLY A 73 2.24 1.00 -18.48
CA GLY A 73 1.12 0.08 -18.38
C GLY A 73 0.77 -0.34 -16.94
N ILE A 74 1.16 0.44 -15.95
CA ILE A 74 0.76 0.23 -14.54
C ILE A 74 -0.66 0.79 -14.38
N PRO A 75 -1.65 -0.01 -13.94
CA PRO A 75 -3.06 0.38 -13.98
C PRO A 75 -3.47 1.28 -12.82
N SER A 76 -2.69 1.35 -11.74
CA SER A 76 -3.14 2.00 -10.51
C SER A 76 -2.03 2.69 -9.73
N VAL A 77 -2.43 3.77 -9.04
CA VAL A 77 -1.58 4.49 -8.08
C VAL A 77 -2.30 4.61 -6.75
N ILE A 78 -1.53 4.68 -5.66
CA ILE A 78 -2.05 5.10 -4.36
C ILE A 78 -1.41 6.42 -3.97
N LEU A 79 -2.23 7.40 -3.55
CA LEU A 79 -1.80 8.74 -3.21
C LEU A 79 -1.68 8.92 -1.70
N PHE A 80 -0.52 9.45 -1.27
CA PHE A 80 -0.25 9.88 0.09
C PHE A 80 -0.04 11.39 0.10
N GLY A 81 -1.03 12.14 0.59
CA GLY A 81 -0.92 13.58 0.74
C GLY A 81 -0.14 13.97 1.99
N VAL A 82 0.75 14.93 1.87
CA VAL A 82 1.54 15.46 2.97
C VAL A 82 1.33 16.98 3.03
N PRO A 83 0.37 17.47 3.84
CA PRO A 83 0.09 18.88 3.96
C PRO A 83 1.18 19.61 4.76
N ASN A 84 1.31 20.92 4.54
CA ASN A 84 2.18 21.79 5.31
C ASN A 84 1.61 22.09 6.70
N GLU A 85 0.29 22.25 6.78
CA GLU A 85 -0.41 22.54 8.04
C GLU A 85 -1.00 21.26 8.63
N LYS A 86 -0.77 21.09 9.93
CA LYS A 86 -1.27 19.96 10.70
C LYS A 86 -1.90 20.44 12.00
N ASP A 87 -2.90 19.75 12.49
CA ASP A 87 -3.57 20.04 13.74
C ASP A 87 -3.89 18.75 14.54
N ALA A 88 -4.48 18.91 15.73
CA ALA A 88 -4.74 17.77 16.62
C ALA A 88 -5.77 16.77 16.07
N VAL A 89 -6.59 17.15 15.11
CA VAL A 89 -7.68 16.31 14.56
C VAL A 89 -7.51 16.01 13.07
N GLY A 90 -6.42 16.49 12.47
CA GLY A 90 -6.11 16.21 11.06
C GLY A 90 -7.09 16.85 10.08
N THR A 91 -7.49 18.11 10.30
CA THR A 91 -8.51 18.82 9.51
C THR A 91 -8.26 18.75 8.00
N GLN A 92 -7.00 18.81 7.57
CA GLN A 92 -6.63 18.74 6.16
C GLN A 92 -6.93 17.38 5.51
N ALA A 93 -7.13 16.31 6.29
CA ALA A 93 -7.46 14.99 5.75
C ALA A 93 -8.83 14.94 5.07
N TYR A 94 -9.80 15.67 5.61
CA TYR A 94 -11.19 15.71 5.13
C TYR A 94 -11.61 17.05 4.53
N HIS A 95 -10.64 17.96 4.31
CA HIS A 95 -10.91 19.22 3.65
C HIS A 95 -11.17 18.99 2.15
N ASP A 96 -12.24 19.60 1.58
CA ASP A 96 -12.61 19.39 0.18
C ASP A 96 -11.52 19.79 -0.84
N HIS A 97 -10.65 20.71 -0.45
CA HIS A 97 -9.47 21.16 -1.19
C HIS A 97 -8.15 20.78 -0.52
N GLY A 98 -8.13 19.69 0.26
CA GLY A 98 -6.90 19.14 0.81
C GLY A 98 -5.99 18.62 -0.31
N ILE A 99 -4.69 18.54 -0.03
CA ILE A 99 -3.69 18.14 -1.05
C ILE A 99 -3.99 16.79 -1.69
N THR A 100 -4.53 15.82 -0.93
CA THR A 100 -4.92 14.51 -1.46
C THR A 100 -6.11 14.64 -2.41
N GLN A 101 -7.15 15.41 -2.05
CA GLN A 101 -8.33 15.62 -2.87
C GLN A 101 -7.98 16.37 -4.18
N GLU A 102 -7.10 17.37 -4.12
CA GLU A 102 -6.61 18.05 -5.33
C GLU A 102 -5.76 17.10 -6.21
N ALA A 103 -4.92 16.26 -5.62
CA ALA A 103 -4.15 15.28 -6.37
C ALA A 103 -5.03 14.22 -7.05
N ILE A 104 -6.11 13.78 -6.39
CA ILE A 104 -7.11 12.87 -6.98
C ILE A 104 -7.77 13.51 -8.20
N ARG A 105 -8.29 14.74 -8.08
CA ARG A 105 -8.92 15.49 -9.20
C ARG A 105 -7.93 15.64 -10.36
N PHE A 106 -6.73 16.07 -10.06
CA PHE A 106 -5.68 16.25 -11.07
C PHE A 106 -5.35 14.94 -11.80
N ALA A 107 -5.22 13.84 -11.07
CA ALA A 107 -4.93 12.54 -11.66
C ALA A 107 -6.08 12.04 -12.55
N LYS A 108 -7.32 12.17 -12.09
CA LYS A 108 -8.53 11.76 -12.85
C LYS A 108 -8.80 12.65 -14.06
N GLU A 109 -8.51 13.94 -13.97
CA GLU A 109 -8.61 14.85 -15.14
C GLU A 109 -7.57 14.49 -16.21
N ARG A 110 -6.34 14.18 -15.81
CA ARG A 110 -5.24 13.87 -16.72
C ARG A 110 -5.34 12.46 -17.32
N HIS A 111 -5.69 11.48 -16.52
CA HIS A 111 -5.79 10.05 -16.88
C HIS A 111 -7.08 9.46 -16.31
N PRO A 112 -8.24 9.64 -16.98
CA PRO A 112 -9.53 9.15 -16.49
C PRO A 112 -9.59 7.63 -16.22
N ASP A 113 -8.83 6.84 -16.99
CA ASP A 113 -8.81 5.38 -16.89
C ASP A 113 -7.82 4.86 -15.82
N LEU A 114 -6.94 5.72 -15.29
CA LEU A 114 -6.04 5.35 -14.20
C LEU A 114 -6.84 5.14 -12.92
N ILE A 115 -6.66 3.99 -12.28
CA ILE A 115 -7.25 3.72 -10.96
C ILE A 115 -6.49 4.53 -9.91
N VAL A 116 -7.19 5.48 -9.30
CA VAL A 116 -6.65 6.33 -8.23
C VAL A 116 -7.16 5.85 -6.88
N ILE A 117 -6.24 5.31 -6.07
CA ILE A 117 -6.50 4.83 -4.71
C ILE A 117 -6.11 5.94 -3.73
N ALA A 118 -6.96 6.24 -2.77
CA ALA A 118 -6.68 7.22 -1.73
C ALA A 118 -6.34 6.56 -0.41
N ASP A 119 -5.14 6.82 0.14
CA ASP A 119 -4.83 6.43 1.53
C ASP A 119 -5.70 7.25 2.49
N THR A 120 -6.44 6.56 3.35
CA THR A 120 -7.37 7.19 4.30
C THR A 120 -6.84 7.00 5.70
N CYS A 121 -6.09 8.00 6.17
CA CYS A 121 -5.51 8.01 7.51
C CYS A 121 -5.41 9.45 8.03
N LEU A 122 -5.29 9.61 9.34
CA LEU A 122 -5.08 10.92 9.96
C LEU A 122 -3.59 11.22 10.22
N CYS A 123 -2.70 10.23 10.22
CA CYS A 123 -1.32 10.40 10.70
C CYS A 123 -0.45 11.37 9.87
N GLN A 124 -0.75 11.58 8.58
CA GLN A 124 -0.08 12.60 7.77
C GLN A 124 -0.54 14.01 8.11
N TYR A 125 -1.73 14.15 8.69
CA TYR A 125 -2.46 15.40 8.90
C TYR A 125 -2.50 15.84 10.35
N THR A 126 -2.21 14.94 11.31
CA THR A 126 -2.13 15.26 12.73
C THR A 126 -0.75 15.78 13.11
N ASP A 127 -0.70 16.77 13.99
CA ASP A 127 0.54 17.34 14.52
C ASP A 127 1.32 16.37 15.41
N HIS A 128 0.63 15.41 16.02
CA HIS A 128 1.21 14.33 16.85
C HIS A 128 1.58 13.05 16.08
N GLY A 129 1.21 12.92 14.80
CA GLY A 129 1.58 11.81 13.93
C GLY A 129 0.92 10.46 14.22
N HIS A 130 -0.11 10.40 15.06
CA HIS A 130 -0.93 9.19 15.27
C HIS A 130 -2.13 9.15 14.31
N CYS A 131 -2.71 7.93 14.14
CA CYS A 131 -3.77 7.67 13.17
C CYS A 131 -5.20 7.97 13.69
N GLY A 132 -5.34 8.52 14.89
CA GLY A 132 -6.61 8.84 15.53
C GLY A 132 -6.52 10.05 16.42
N VAL A 133 -7.66 10.47 16.96
CA VAL A 133 -7.79 11.54 17.96
C VAL A 133 -7.12 11.14 19.25
N ILE A 134 -6.54 12.11 19.96
CA ILE A 134 -5.84 11.86 21.23
C ILE A 134 -6.47 12.69 22.35
N GLU A 135 -6.71 12.04 23.47
CA GLU A 135 -7.02 12.70 24.73
C GLU A 135 -6.20 12.08 25.85
N ASN A 136 -5.55 12.93 26.67
CA ASN A 136 -4.71 12.50 27.81
C ASN A 136 -3.65 11.44 27.46
N GLY A 137 -3.09 11.49 26.23
CA GLY A 137 -2.08 10.54 25.75
C GLY A 137 -2.64 9.18 25.31
N VAL A 138 -3.95 9.04 25.20
CA VAL A 138 -4.65 7.84 24.73
C VAL A 138 -5.28 8.10 23.37
N ILE A 139 -5.15 7.14 22.45
CA ILE A 139 -5.83 7.18 21.15
C ILE A 139 -7.31 6.83 21.39
N LEU A 140 -8.21 7.72 20.99
CA LEU A 140 -9.66 7.52 21.10
C LEU A 140 -10.18 6.86 19.82
N ASN A 141 -10.58 5.60 19.94
CA ASN A 141 -11.05 4.80 18.80
C ASN A 141 -12.32 5.42 18.18
N ASP A 142 -13.38 5.48 18.96
CA ASP A 142 -14.73 5.81 18.45
C ASP A 142 -14.81 7.26 17.95
N GLU A 143 -14.13 8.20 18.61
CA GLU A 143 -14.06 9.60 18.18
C GLU A 143 -13.27 9.79 16.88
N SER A 144 -12.42 8.82 16.53
CA SER A 144 -11.66 8.84 15.27
C SER A 144 -12.51 8.38 14.08
N LEU A 145 -13.54 7.56 14.30
CA LEU A 145 -14.32 6.94 13.22
C LEU A 145 -15.06 7.96 12.34
N ASP A 146 -15.65 9.00 12.95
CA ASP A 146 -16.33 10.07 12.18
C ASP A 146 -15.35 10.81 11.26
N LEU A 147 -14.16 11.14 11.74
CA LEU A 147 -13.15 11.83 10.96
C LEU A 147 -12.65 10.96 9.79
N LEU A 148 -12.52 9.67 10.00
CA LEU A 148 -12.12 8.71 8.96
C LEU A 148 -13.21 8.54 7.90
N ALA A 149 -14.48 8.45 8.30
CA ALA A 149 -15.61 8.41 7.37
C ALA A 149 -15.70 9.71 6.55
N ARG A 150 -15.55 10.87 7.18
CA ARG A 150 -15.51 12.17 6.49
C ARG A 150 -14.35 12.27 5.49
N THR A 151 -13.16 11.76 5.87
CA THR A 151 -12.00 11.71 4.98
C THR A 151 -12.31 10.87 3.74
N ALA A 152 -12.83 9.65 3.93
CA ALA A 152 -13.20 8.76 2.84
C ALA A 152 -14.23 9.39 1.90
N VAL A 153 -15.28 10.01 2.44
CA VAL A 153 -16.31 10.70 1.66
C VAL A 153 -15.72 11.86 0.85
N SER A 154 -14.83 12.66 1.44
CA SER A 154 -14.19 13.78 0.73
C SER A 154 -13.30 13.30 -0.43
N GLN A 155 -12.58 12.18 -0.22
CA GLN A 155 -11.75 11.54 -1.24
C GLN A 155 -12.60 10.95 -2.38
N ALA A 156 -13.71 10.27 -2.05
CA ALA A 156 -14.66 9.76 -3.05
C ALA A 156 -15.29 10.89 -3.87
N LYS A 157 -15.69 12.01 -3.23
CA LYS A 157 -16.17 13.23 -3.91
C LYS A 157 -15.13 13.84 -4.85
N ALA A 158 -13.85 13.73 -4.50
CA ALA A 158 -12.76 14.20 -5.36
C ALA A 158 -12.52 13.27 -6.57
N GLY A 159 -13.11 12.06 -6.60
CA GLY A 159 -13.03 11.10 -7.70
C GLY A 159 -12.11 9.93 -7.46
N ALA A 160 -11.75 9.62 -6.20
CA ALA A 160 -11.01 8.38 -5.88
C ALA A 160 -11.83 7.16 -6.32
N ASP A 161 -11.18 6.22 -7.02
CA ASP A 161 -11.81 4.97 -7.45
C ASP A 161 -11.89 3.95 -6.31
N ILE A 162 -10.93 3.98 -5.37
CA ILE A 162 -10.85 3.07 -4.22
C ILE A 162 -10.44 3.86 -2.98
N ILE A 163 -11.08 3.59 -1.85
CA ILE A 163 -10.72 4.12 -0.54
C ILE A 163 -9.88 3.07 0.21
N ALA A 164 -8.68 3.46 0.66
CA ALA A 164 -7.75 2.55 1.33
C ALA A 164 -7.44 2.98 2.78
N PRO A 165 -8.31 2.64 3.75
CA PRO A 165 -8.14 3.04 5.13
C PRO A 165 -6.99 2.30 5.81
N SER A 166 -6.02 3.06 6.35
CA SER A 166 -4.77 2.52 6.89
C SER A 166 -4.56 2.77 8.39
N ASN A 167 -5.61 3.19 9.10
CA ASN A 167 -5.54 3.65 10.49
C ASN A 167 -5.59 2.53 11.54
N MET A 168 -6.22 1.39 11.26
CA MET A 168 -6.37 0.23 12.17
C MET A 168 -7.19 0.53 13.45
N MET A 169 -8.20 1.42 13.36
CA MET A 169 -9.17 1.58 14.45
C MET A 169 -10.22 0.48 14.37
N ASP A 170 -10.74 0.03 15.51
CA ASP A 170 -11.83 -0.94 15.54
C ASP A 170 -13.10 -0.34 14.90
N GLY A 171 -13.76 -1.07 13.98
CA GLY A 171 -14.99 -0.62 13.34
C GLY A 171 -14.80 0.44 12.24
N PHE A 172 -13.57 0.72 11.82
CA PHE A 172 -13.27 1.78 10.85
C PHE A 172 -13.82 1.50 9.45
N VAL A 173 -13.83 0.24 9.02
CA VAL A 173 -14.41 -0.14 7.72
C VAL A 173 -15.91 0.06 7.73
N ALA A 174 -16.61 -0.35 8.80
CA ALA A 174 -18.05 -0.14 8.96
C ALA A 174 -18.42 1.36 8.94
N ALA A 175 -17.66 2.19 9.66
CA ALA A 175 -17.90 3.64 9.71
C ALA A 175 -17.69 4.28 8.32
N ILE A 176 -16.63 3.91 7.60
CA ILE A 176 -16.32 4.40 6.26
C ILE A 176 -17.39 3.91 5.26
N ARG A 177 -17.76 2.63 5.27
CA ARG A 177 -18.79 2.08 4.39
C ARG A 177 -20.12 2.81 4.61
N TYR A 178 -20.53 2.97 5.86
CA TYR A 178 -21.74 3.73 6.18
C TYR A 178 -21.67 5.16 5.66
N GLY A 179 -20.56 5.86 5.89
CA GLY A 179 -20.38 7.24 5.42
C GLY A 179 -20.44 7.36 3.89
N LEU A 180 -19.79 6.46 3.16
CA LEU A 180 -19.81 6.41 1.70
C LEU A 180 -21.23 6.15 1.17
N ASP A 181 -21.95 5.18 1.72
CA ASP A 181 -23.32 4.83 1.32
C ASP A 181 -24.28 6.02 1.55
N GLN A 182 -24.21 6.67 2.71
CA GLN A 182 -25.03 7.85 3.01
C GLN A 182 -24.73 9.05 2.08
N ALA A 183 -23.52 9.12 1.51
CA ALA A 183 -23.11 10.16 0.59
C ALA A 183 -23.35 9.81 -0.89
N GLY A 184 -23.92 8.64 -1.22
CA GLY A 184 -24.22 8.19 -2.58
C GLY A 184 -23.03 7.52 -3.28
N PHE A 185 -22.07 6.97 -2.52
CA PHE A 185 -20.88 6.29 -3.03
C PHE A 185 -20.90 4.79 -2.70
N GLU A 186 -22.07 4.14 -2.83
CA GLU A 186 -22.27 2.71 -2.55
C GLU A 186 -21.38 1.80 -3.40
N ASN A 187 -20.98 2.28 -4.58
CA ASN A 187 -20.15 1.50 -5.52
C ASN A 187 -18.64 1.77 -5.36
N THR A 188 -18.22 2.62 -4.42
CA THR A 188 -16.80 2.87 -4.16
C THR A 188 -16.21 1.75 -3.29
N PRO A 189 -15.27 0.93 -3.80
CA PRO A 189 -14.68 -0.16 -3.04
C PRO A 189 -13.82 0.33 -1.87
N ILE A 190 -13.72 -0.49 -0.82
CA ILE A 190 -12.83 -0.30 0.32
C ILE A 190 -11.71 -1.32 0.27
N MET A 191 -10.46 -0.84 0.20
CA MET A 191 -9.24 -1.63 0.26
C MET A 191 -8.63 -1.50 1.66
N SER A 192 -9.07 -2.36 2.58
CA SER A 192 -8.70 -2.24 3.98
C SER A 192 -7.26 -2.70 4.25
N TYR A 193 -6.55 -1.90 5.05
CA TYR A 193 -5.29 -2.34 5.68
C TYR A 193 -5.55 -3.19 6.93
N GLY A 194 -6.54 -4.08 6.89
CA GLY A 194 -6.98 -4.89 8.03
C GLY A 194 -5.91 -5.83 8.57
N VAL A 195 -4.90 -6.21 7.76
CA VAL A 195 -3.80 -7.05 8.21
C VAL A 195 -2.49 -6.25 8.25
N LYS A 196 -2.42 -5.28 9.17
CA LYS A 196 -1.28 -4.38 9.33
C LYS A 196 -0.61 -4.52 10.69
N TYR A 197 0.67 -4.85 10.66
CA TYR A 197 1.49 -5.07 11.85
C TYR A 197 2.27 -3.82 12.28
N ALA A 198 2.53 -3.67 13.57
CA ALA A 198 3.46 -2.67 14.11
C ALA A 198 4.89 -3.08 13.75
N SER A 199 5.43 -2.50 12.68
CA SER A 199 6.66 -2.97 12.06
C SER A 199 7.80 -1.95 12.10
N ALA A 200 9.03 -2.46 12.25
CA ALA A 200 10.27 -1.69 12.09
C ALA A 200 10.53 -1.29 10.62
N TYR A 201 9.91 -1.98 9.65
CA TYR A 201 10.05 -1.68 8.21
C TYR A 201 9.40 -0.38 7.75
N TYR A 202 8.72 0.39 8.64
CA TYR A 202 8.05 1.65 8.28
C TYR A 202 8.93 2.90 8.44
N GLY A 203 10.20 2.76 8.82
CA GLY A 203 11.08 3.91 9.04
C GLY A 203 11.10 4.91 7.89
N PRO A 204 11.43 4.50 6.65
CA PRO A 204 11.46 5.40 5.51
C PRO A 204 10.10 6.03 5.15
N PHE A 205 8.99 5.31 5.33
CA PHE A 205 7.65 5.86 5.13
C PHE A 205 7.33 6.99 6.13
N ARG A 206 7.73 6.84 7.40
CA ARG A 206 7.49 7.88 8.42
C ARG A 206 8.21 9.16 8.08
N GLU A 207 9.41 9.08 7.51
CA GLU A 207 10.14 10.22 6.95
C GLU A 207 9.37 10.82 5.77
N ALA A 208 9.03 10.00 4.77
CA ALA A 208 8.34 10.43 3.55
C ALA A 208 6.98 11.10 3.82
N ALA A 209 6.18 10.56 4.73
CA ALA A 209 4.85 11.07 5.06
C ALA A 209 4.86 12.11 6.20
N HIS A 210 6.04 12.46 6.72
CA HIS A 210 6.17 13.34 7.89
C HIS A 210 5.25 12.93 9.05
N SER A 211 5.15 11.61 9.29
CA SER A 211 4.16 11.00 10.19
C SER A 211 4.78 10.23 11.36
N THR A 212 5.99 10.61 11.77
CA THR A 212 6.64 10.03 12.94
C THR A 212 5.84 10.39 14.20
N PRO A 213 5.40 9.40 15.02
CA PRO A 213 4.73 9.68 16.28
C PRO A 213 5.59 10.57 17.18
N GLN A 214 4.99 11.63 17.73
CA GLN A 214 5.67 12.55 18.65
C GLN A 214 5.82 11.97 20.06
N PHE A 215 5.06 10.93 20.39
CA PHE A 215 5.15 10.18 21.63
C PHE A 215 4.74 8.73 21.44
N GLY A 216 5.17 7.83 22.33
CA GLY A 216 4.79 6.42 22.32
C GLY A 216 5.13 5.69 21.02
N ASP A 217 4.28 4.78 20.66
CA ASP A 217 4.37 4.00 19.41
C ASP A 217 2.93 3.68 18.88
N ARG A 218 2.81 2.83 17.86
CA ARG A 218 1.52 2.48 17.25
C ARG A 218 1.02 1.08 17.64
N LYS A 219 1.60 0.45 18.67
CA LYS A 219 1.28 -0.93 19.06
C LYS A 219 -0.06 -1.08 19.75
N THR A 220 -0.69 0.03 20.15
CA THR A 220 -2.03 0.00 20.75
C THR A 220 -3.15 -0.21 19.73
N TYR A 221 -2.84 -0.04 18.41
CA TYR A 221 -3.82 -0.21 17.32
C TYR A 221 -3.26 -0.95 16.08
N GLN A 222 -1.97 -1.21 15.98
CA GLN A 222 -1.40 -2.10 14.95
C GLN A 222 -1.02 -3.43 15.59
N MET A 223 -1.24 -4.53 14.88
CA MET A 223 -1.01 -5.89 15.40
C MET A 223 0.45 -6.13 15.84
N ASP A 224 0.62 -6.98 16.83
CA ASP A 224 1.93 -7.43 17.26
C ASP A 224 2.57 -8.36 16.20
N PRO A 225 3.82 -8.08 15.76
CA PRO A 225 4.53 -8.95 14.80
C PRO A 225 4.66 -10.41 15.22
N ALA A 226 4.52 -10.72 16.50
CA ALA A 226 4.56 -12.09 17.02
C ALA A 226 3.26 -12.88 16.82
N ASN A 227 2.15 -12.20 16.45
CA ASN A 227 0.81 -12.78 16.41
C ASN A 227 0.38 -13.13 14.99
N ARG A 228 0.30 -14.41 14.66
CA ARG A 228 -0.19 -14.89 13.38
C ARG A 228 -1.73 -14.97 13.31
N LEU A 229 -2.35 -15.56 14.32
CA LEU A 229 -3.80 -15.81 14.33
C LEU A 229 -4.65 -14.53 14.50
N GLU A 230 -4.06 -13.45 14.99
CA GLU A 230 -4.71 -12.14 15.09
C GLU A 230 -5.10 -11.61 13.70
N ALA A 231 -4.26 -11.85 12.68
CA ALA A 231 -4.53 -11.47 11.30
C ALA A 231 -5.87 -12.01 10.77
N LEU A 232 -6.25 -13.23 11.15
CA LEU A 232 -7.54 -13.80 10.73
C LEU A 232 -8.72 -13.13 11.42
N ARG A 233 -8.57 -12.71 12.69
CA ARG A 233 -9.64 -11.99 13.40
C ARG A 233 -9.86 -10.60 12.79
N GLU A 234 -8.79 -9.86 12.57
CA GLU A 234 -8.85 -8.53 11.95
C GLU A 234 -9.43 -8.61 10.53
N ALA A 235 -8.93 -9.56 9.70
CA ALA A 235 -9.46 -9.76 8.35
C ALA A 235 -10.95 -10.15 8.37
N THR A 236 -11.39 -10.99 9.31
CA THR A 236 -12.80 -11.37 9.44
C THR A 236 -13.66 -10.14 9.77
N SER A 237 -13.25 -9.33 10.75
CA SER A 237 -13.98 -8.11 11.12
C SER A 237 -14.12 -7.17 9.94
N ASP A 238 -13.03 -6.85 9.25
CA ASP A 238 -13.06 -5.91 8.13
C ASP A 238 -13.90 -6.40 6.95
N ILE A 239 -13.87 -7.72 6.66
CA ILE A 239 -14.70 -8.32 5.61
C ILE A 239 -16.19 -8.23 5.99
N GLU A 240 -16.54 -8.56 7.22
CA GLU A 240 -17.92 -8.46 7.73
C GLU A 240 -18.42 -7.00 7.76
N GLU A 241 -17.51 -6.04 7.96
CA GLU A 241 -17.78 -4.60 7.93
C GLU A 241 -17.89 -4.02 6.51
N GLY A 242 -17.52 -4.78 5.47
CA GLY A 242 -17.69 -4.40 4.06
C GLY A 242 -16.42 -4.03 3.31
N ALA A 243 -15.25 -4.57 3.69
CA ALA A 243 -14.04 -4.47 2.88
C ALA A 243 -14.14 -5.33 1.61
N ASP A 244 -13.72 -4.76 0.47
CA ASP A 244 -13.68 -5.42 -0.84
C ASP A 244 -12.30 -6.00 -1.17
N PHE A 245 -11.25 -5.46 -0.57
CA PHE A 245 -9.86 -5.92 -0.69
C PHE A 245 -9.21 -5.96 0.68
N MET A 246 -8.26 -6.87 0.85
CA MET A 246 -7.47 -6.99 2.09
C MET A 246 -6.00 -6.72 1.84
N ILE A 247 -5.41 -5.73 2.51
CA ILE A 247 -3.98 -5.43 2.46
C ILE A 247 -3.26 -6.15 3.59
N VAL A 248 -2.24 -6.93 3.26
CA VAL A 248 -1.25 -7.45 4.22
C VAL A 248 -0.03 -6.53 4.21
N LYS A 249 0.31 -5.95 5.37
CA LYS A 249 1.39 -4.97 5.54
C LYS A 249 2.18 -5.21 6.82
N PRO A 250 3.52 -5.40 6.76
CA PRO A 250 4.37 -5.53 5.57
C PRO A 250 4.14 -6.84 4.79
N ALA A 251 4.88 -7.06 3.68
CA ALA A 251 4.68 -8.24 2.84
C ALA A 251 5.83 -9.25 2.90
N LEU A 252 7.08 -8.84 2.68
CA LEU A 252 8.18 -9.77 2.44
C LEU A 252 8.48 -10.68 3.66
N SER A 253 8.44 -10.13 4.87
CA SER A 253 8.63 -10.89 6.11
C SER A 253 7.33 -11.50 6.66
N TYR A 254 6.22 -11.39 5.92
CA TYR A 254 4.87 -11.81 6.28
C TYR A 254 4.22 -12.67 5.18
N LEU A 255 5.03 -13.41 4.41
CA LEU A 255 4.52 -14.30 3.35
C LEU A 255 3.65 -15.43 3.92
N ASP A 256 3.93 -15.87 5.13
CA ASP A 256 3.12 -16.81 5.89
C ASP A 256 1.72 -16.24 6.20
N ILE A 257 1.65 -14.97 6.54
CA ILE A 257 0.38 -14.25 6.79
C ILE A 257 -0.41 -14.09 5.48
N ILE A 258 0.26 -13.70 4.39
CA ILE A 258 -0.40 -13.65 3.06
C ILE A 258 -1.00 -15.01 2.71
N ARG A 259 -0.24 -16.10 2.95
CA ARG A 259 -0.73 -17.46 2.70
C ARG A 259 -1.90 -17.83 3.61
N GLU A 260 -1.82 -17.48 4.90
CA GLU A 260 -2.89 -17.72 5.86
C GLU A 260 -4.20 -17.01 5.48
N VAL A 261 -4.12 -15.72 5.11
CA VAL A 261 -5.29 -14.95 4.65
C VAL A 261 -5.86 -15.57 3.36
N ARG A 262 -5.02 -15.94 2.39
CA ARG A 262 -5.45 -16.60 1.15
C ARG A 262 -6.15 -17.94 1.40
N ASP A 263 -5.67 -18.72 2.36
CA ASP A 263 -6.26 -20.04 2.64
C ASP A 263 -7.62 -19.98 3.35
N ASN A 264 -7.94 -18.83 3.96
CA ASN A 264 -9.15 -18.66 4.76
C ASN A 264 -10.21 -17.74 4.12
N PHE A 265 -9.83 -16.88 3.15
CA PHE A 265 -10.75 -15.90 2.56
C PHE A 265 -10.63 -15.82 1.04
N ASP A 266 -11.78 -15.72 0.36
CA ASP A 266 -11.91 -15.53 -1.09
C ASP A 266 -11.99 -14.03 -1.48
N ILE A 267 -11.26 -13.17 -0.76
CA ILE A 267 -11.15 -11.73 -1.05
C ILE A 267 -9.87 -11.44 -1.83
N PRO A 268 -9.84 -10.46 -2.75
CA PRO A 268 -8.60 -10.01 -3.36
C PRO A 268 -7.58 -9.52 -2.32
N ILE A 269 -6.36 -10.05 -2.37
CA ILE A 269 -5.29 -9.77 -1.42
C ILE A 269 -4.24 -8.87 -2.05
N VAL A 270 -3.93 -7.77 -1.37
CA VAL A 270 -2.87 -6.84 -1.73
C VAL A 270 -1.69 -7.01 -0.79
N ALA A 271 -0.54 -7.37 -1.33
CA ALA A 271 0.71 -7.42 -0.57
C ALA A 271 1.43 -6.06 -0.64
N TYR A 272 1.62 -5.37 0.48
CA TYR A 272 2.36 -4.11 0.50
C TYR A 272 3.85 -4.35 0.76
N ASN A 273 4.64 -4.29 -0.31
CA ASN A 273 6.10 -4.22 -0.27
C ASN A 273 6.52 -2.84 0.24
N VAL A 274 6.75 -2.73 1.54
CA VAL A 274 6.85 -1.45 2.25
C VAL A 274 8.21 -0.77 2.07
N SER A 275 8.27 0.47 2.51
CA SER A 275 9.42 1.38 2.35
C SER A 275 10.73 0.82 2.87
N GLY A 276 10.73 0.15 4.03
CA GLY A 276 11.95 -0.48 4.57
C GLY A 276 12.41 -1.68 3.76
N GLU A 277 11.49 -2.48 3.24
CA GLU A 277 11.82 -3.60 2.33
C GLU A 277 12.42 -3.06 1.03
N TYR A 278 11.84 -1.99 0.46
CA TYR A 278 12.38 -1.26 -0.69
C TYR A 278 13.79 -0.73 -0.42
N ALA A 279 13.96 0.02 0.66
CA ALA A 279 15.23 0.66 1.02
C ALA A 279 16.36 -0.36 1.24
N MET A 280 16.07 -1.52 1.85
CA MET A 280 17.04 -2.60 2.05
C MET A 280 17.57 -3.15 0.72
N VAL A 281 16.69 -3.38 -0.25
CA VAL A 281 17.09 -3.87 -1.58
C VAL A 281 17.92 -2.81 -2.32
N LYS A 282 17.46 -1.55 -2.33
CA LYS A 282 18.21 -0.43 -2.93
C LYS A 282 19.60 -0.27 -2.31
N ALA A 283 19.69 -0.29 -0.97
CA ALA A 283 20.98 -0.17 -0.29
C ALA A 283 21.93 -1.33 -0.62
N ALA A 284 21.45 -2.57 -0.66
CA ALA A 284 22.26 -3.72 -1.03
C ALA A 284 22.72 -3.68 -2.50
N ALA A 285 21.86 -3.23 -3.39
CA ALA A 285 22.15 -3.08 -4.82
C ALA A 285 23.17 -1.97 -5.07
N LEU A 286 23.02 -0.80 -4.44
CA LEU A 286 23.96 0.31 -4.53
C LEU A 286 25.38 -0.06 -4.07
N ASN A 287 25.50 -0.97 -3.09
CA ASN A 287 26.78 -1.51 -2.64
C ASN A 287 27.30 -2.67 -3.51
N GLY A 288 26.57 -3.08 -4.55
CA GLY A 288 26.98 -4.18 -5.44
C GLY A 288 26.90 -5.58 -4.81
N TRP A 289 26.16 -5.73 -3.68
CA TRP A 289 26.04 -7.01 -2.98
C TRP A 289 24.98 -7.92 -3.60
N VAL A 290 24.01 -7.36 -4.30
CA VAL A 290 22.93 -8.07 -4.99
C VAL A 290 22.69 -7.49 -6.39
N ASP A 291 22.18 -8.31 -7.30
CA ASP A 291 21.63 -7.88 -8.59
C ASP A 291 20.21 -7.36 -8.35
N GLU A 292 20.02 -6.05 -8.49
CA GLU A 292 18.75 -5.38 -8.14
C GLU A 292 17.57 -5.96 -8.92
N LYS A 293 17.68 -6.09 -10.24
CA LYS A 293 16.62 -6.62 -11.10
C LYS A 293 16.17 -8.01 -10.64
N LYS A 294 17.14 -8.91 -10.42
CA LYS A 294 16.84 -10.29 -10.01
C LYS A 294 16.21 -10.31 -8.62
N MET A 295 16.76 -9.55 -7.68
CA MET A 295 16.27 -9.50 -6.31
C MET A 295 14.84 -8.96 -6.25
N VAL A 296 14.55 -7.85 -6.93
CA VAL A 296 13.22 -7.24 -6.95
C VAL A 296 12.20 -8.18 -7.59
N LEU A 297 12.48 -8.72 -8.78
CA LEU A 297 11.53 -9.61 -9.46
C LEU A 297 11.26 -10.89 -8.65
N GLU A 298 12.27 -11.46 -7.98
CA GLU A 298 12.09 -12.62 -7.10
C GLU A 298 11.28 -12.26 -5.85
N THR A 299 11.54 -11.10 -5.25
CA THR A 299 10.78 -10.58 -4.09
C THR A 299 9.31 -10.41 -4.42
N LEU A 300 8.98 -9.70 -5.51
CA LEU A 300 7.58 -9.46 -5.91
C LEU A 300 6.88 -10.78 -6.30
N LEU A 301 7.59 -11.67 -7.00
CA LEU A 301 7.06 -13.00 -7.33
C LEU A 301 6.79 -13.85 -6.08
N SER A 302 7.59 -13.69 -5.00
CA SER A 302 7.37 -14.42 -3.76
C SER A 302 6.05 -14.04 -3.08
N MET A 303 5.64 -12.77 -3.16
CA MET A 303 4.36 -12.28 -2.66
C MET A 303 3.18 -12.86 -3.45
N LYS A 304 3.29 -12.88 -4.79
CA LYS A 304 2.31 -13.55 -5.67
C LYS A 304 2.21 -15.05 -5.35
N ARG A 305 3.34 -15.73 -5.18
CA ARG A 305 3.38 -17.16 -4.84
C ARG A 305 2.79 -17.45 -3.46
N ALA A 306 2.91 -16.52 -2.52
CA ALA A 306 2.26 -16.63 -1.21
C ALA A 306 0.73 -16.52 -1.30
N GLY A 307 0.19 -15.88 -2.35
CA GLY A 307 -1.25 -15.79 -2.58
C GLY A 307 -1.78 -14.39 -2.82
N ALA A 308 -0.92 -13.38 -2.91
CA ALA A 308 -1.36 -12.03 -3.26
C ALA A 308 -1.84 -11.95 -4.71
N ASP A 309 -2.97 -11.26 -4.94
CA ASP A 309 -3.47 -10.94 -6.28
C ASP A 309 -2.79 -9.69 -6.83
N ILE A 310 -2.50 -8.74 -5.95
CA ILE A 310 -1.98 -7.41 -6.27
C ILE A 310 -0.76 -7.13 -5.38
N VAL A 311 0.20 -6.38 -5.91
CA VAL A 311 1.41 -5.98 -5.17
C VAL A 311 1.54 -4.46 -5.20
N MET A 312 1.42 -3.84 -4.04
CA MET A 312 1.72 -2.42 -3.84
C MET A 312 3.20 -2.27 -3.58
N THR A 313 3.93 -1.56 -4.44
CA THR A 313 5.39 -1.48 -4.35
C THR A 313 5.97 -0.22 -4.98
N TYR A 314 6.99 0.34 -4.36
CA TYR A 314 7.80 1.43 -4.92
C TYR A 314 8.69 0.97 -6.09
N HIS A 315 8.91 -0.34 -6.25
CA HIS A 315 9.61 -0.92 -7.39
C HIS A 315 8.75 -1.04 -8.66
N ALA A 316 7.48 -0.63 -8.64
CA ALA A 316 6.53 -0.92 -9.72
C ALA A 316 7.04 -0.45 -11.10
N LYS A 317 7.59 0.77 -11.20
CA LYS A 317 8.11 1.31 -12.47
C LYS A 317 9.32 0.51 -12.99
N ASP A 318 10.27 0.19 -12.12
CA ASP A 318 11.45 -0.60 -12.48
C ASP A 318 11.04 -2.02 -12.88
N ALA A 319 10.17 -2.65 -12.09
CA ALA A 319 9.66 -3.99 -12.38
C ALA A 319 8.88 -4.04 -13.71
N ALA A 320 8.04 -3.03 -14.00
CA ALA A 320 7.32 -2.94 -15.26
C ALA A 320 8.26 -2.86 -16.46
N ARG A 321 9.32 -2.05 -16.39
CA ARG A 321 10.36 -1.98 -17.44
C ARG A 321 11.06 -3.34 -17.64
N TRP A 322 11.45 -3.98 -16.53
CA TRP A 322 12.18 -5.27 -16.59
C TRP A 322 11.32 -6.44 -17.08
N LEU A 323 10.01 -6.39 -16.91
CA LEU A 323 9.09 -7.39 -17.44
C LEU A 323 8.94 -7.29 -18.98
N GLU A 324 9.23 -6.13 -19.57
CA GLU A 324 9.26 -5.95 -21.04
C GLU A 324 10.56 -6.45 -21.68
N GLU A 325 11.66 -6.45 -20.94
CA GLU A 325 12.95 -6.93 -21.42
C GLU A 325 12.92 -8.47 -21.56
N LYS A 326 12.82 -8.96 -22.80
CA LYS A 326 12.80 -10.40 -23.16
C LYS A 326 14.19 -11.01 -23.21
#